data_c2e516f557cdd8ba294bf3a8cc8de3c7
#
_entry.id   c2e516f557cdd8ba294bf3a8cc8de3c7
#
_cell.length_a   1.000
_cell.length_b   1.000
_cell.length_c   1.000
_cell.angle_alpha   90.00
_cell.angle_beta   90.00
_cell.angle_gamma   90.00
#
_symmetry.space_group_name_H-M   'P 1'
#
loop_
_entity.id
_entity.type
_entity.pdbx_description
1 polymer ?
#
loop_
_entity_poly.entity_id
_entity_poly.type
_entity_poly.pdbx_seq_one_letter_code
_entity_poly.pdbx_strand_id
1 'polypeptide(L)' 'MTTHDIPVIMTFSECQKILRVGKNTLLDLLHSGKLDGFQIGNRWRITRDSLVEYVNHI' A
#
# COMPACT_ATOMS: atom_id res chain seq x y z
N MET A 1 2.59 -11.22 12.23
CA MET A 1 2.56 -9.74 12.24
C MET A 1 1.15 -9.27 12.53
N THR A 2 0.99 -8.39 13.49
CA THR A 2 -0.31 -7.82 13.81
C THR A 2 -0.46 -6.46 13.14
N THR A 3 -1.69 -5.93 13.08
CA THR A 3 -1.92 -4.61 12.51
C THR A 3 -1.19 -3.49 13.27
N HIS A 4 -0.82 -3.74 14.53
CA HIS A 4 -0.07 -2.75 15.32
C HIS A 4 1.34 -2.53 14.81
N ASP A 5 1.90 -3.50 14.06
CA ASP A 5 3.24 -3.40 13.50
C ASP A 5 3.26 -2.63 12.18
N ILE A 6 2.09 -2.29 11.63
CA ILE A 6 1.96 -1.57 10.37
C ILE A 6 1.66 -0.10 10.65
N PRO A 7 2.45 0.83 10.09
CA PRO A 7 2.17 2.27 10.28
C PRO A 7 0.79 2.64 9.78
N VAL A 8 0.17 3.65 10.40
CA VAL A 8 -1.13 4.17 9.97
C VAL A 8 -1.06 4.66 8.52
N ILE A 9 0.01 5.36 8.20
CA ILE A 9 0.31 5.79 6.82
C ILE A 9 1.71 5.29 6.49
N MET A 10 1.84 4.62 5.35
CA MET A 10 3.12 4.05 4.95
C MET A 10 3.59 4.63 3.63
N THR A 11 4.91 4.59 3.42
CA THR A 11 5.51 5.00 2.15
C THR A 11 5.35 3.88 1.13
N PHE A 12 5.61 4.22 -0.14
CA PHE A 12 5.63 3.25 -1.22
C PHE A 12 6.57 2.07 -0.88
N SER A 13 7.77 2.41 -0.43
CA SER A 13 8.79 1.40 -0.10
C SER A 13 8.33 0.48 1.04
N GLU A 14 7.72 1.05 2.06
CA GLU A 14 7.20 0.25 3.17
C GLU A 14 6.10 -0.69 2.71
N CYS A 15 5.21 -0.20 1.86
CA CYS A 15 4.13 -1.02 1.31
C CYS A 15 4.68 -2.17 0.45
N GLN A 16 5.71 -1.90 -0.35
CA GLN A 16 6.37 -2.95 -1.13
C GLN A 16 6.90 -4.06 -0.25
N LYS A 17 7.53 -3.70 0.86
CA LYS A 17 8.09 -4.68 1.79
C LYS A 17 7.01 -5.52 2.44
N ILE A 18 5.93 -4.88 2.85
CA ILE A 18 4.84 -5.58 3.54
C ILE A 18 4.15 -6.54 2.58
N LEU A 19 3.83 -6.10 1.37
CA LEU A 19 3.16 -6.94 0.38
C LEU A 19 4.12 -7.86 -0.37
N ARG A 20 5.41 -7.60 -0.29
CA ARG A 20 6.47 -8.35 -0.99
C ARG A 20 6.25 -8.34 -2.50
N VAL A 21 5.97 -7.18 -3.04
CA VAL A 21 5.77 -7.00 -4.48
C VAL A 21 6.80 -6.05 -5.06
N GLY A 22 7.03 -6.16 -6.34
CA GLY A 22 7.92 -5.25 -7.05
C GLY A 22 7.29 -3.90 -7.28
N LYS A 23 8.11 -2.94 -7.72
CA LYS A 23 7.68 -1.57 -7.97
C LYS A 23 6.54 -1.51 -8.99
N ASN A 24 6.70 -2.21 -10.12
CA ASN A 24 5.70 -2.17 -11.19
C ASN A 24 4.38 -2.78 -10.76
N THR A 25 4.44 -3.86 -9.99
CA THR A 25 3.24 -4.51 -9.48
C THR A 25 2.48 -3.58 -8.54
N LEU A 26 3.19 -2.92 -7.63
CA LEU A 26 2.54 -1.98 -6.71
C LEU A 26 1.97 -0.78 -7.45
N LEU A 27 2.69 -0.24 -8.44
CA LEU A 27 2.16 0.85 -9.25
C LEU A 27 0.89 0.45 -9.98
N ASP A 28 0.84 -0.77 -10.52
CA ASP A 28 -0.36 -1.27 -11.18
C ASP A 28 -1.54 -1.37 -10.23
N LEU A 29 -1.31 -1.82 -9.01
CA LEU A 29 -2.37 -1.90 -8.00
C LEU A 29 -2.93 -0.51 -7.66
N LEU A 30 -2.05 0.47 -7.54
CA LEU A 30 -2.45 1.84 -7.23
C LEU A 30 -3.16 2.50 -8.40
N HIS A 31 -2.64 2.33 -9.61
CA HIS A 31 -3.22 2.95 -10.81
C HIS A 31 -4.56 2.34 -11.18
N SER A 32 -4.74 1.04 -10.94
CA SER A 32 -5.99 0.36 -11.26
C SER A 32 -7.07 0.55 -10.21
N GLY A 33 -6.71 1.13 -9.06
CA GLY A 33 -7.65 1.32 -7.97
C GLY A 33 -7.89 0.09 -7.11
N LYS A 34 -7.17 -0.99 -7.36
CA LYS A 34 -7.29 -2.19 -6.52
C LYS A 34 -6.77 -1.95 -5.11
N LEU A 35 -5.77 -1.09 -4.99
CA LEU A 35 -5.23 -0.67 -3.73
C LEU A 35 -5.33 0.85 -3.68
N ASP A 36 -6.05 1.39 -2.70
CA ASP A 36 -6.21 2.83 -2.57
C ASP A 36 -4.95 3.45 -1.98
N GLY A 37 -4.47 4.48 -2.66
CA GLY A 37 -3.36 5.26 -2.18
C GLY A 37 -3.53 6.70 -2.65
N PHE A 38 -2.71 7.58 -2.13
CA PHE A 38 -2.75 8.98 -2.55
C PHE A 38 -1.33 9.50 -2.69
N GLN A 39 -1.20 10.61 -3.40
CA GLN A 39 0.11 11.22 -3.63
C GLN A 39 0.21 12.54 -2.88
N ILE A 40 1.36 12.72 -2.23
CA ILE A 40 1.74 14.01 -1.66
C ILE A 40 2.97 14.44 -2.45
N GLY A 41 2.83 15.46 -3.27
CA GLY A 41 3.85 15.79 -4.26
C GLY A 41 3.99 14.63 -5.24
N ASN A 42 5.19 14.09 -5.39
CA ASN A 42 5.46 12.98 -6.29
C ASN A 42 5.57 11.64 -5.56
N ARG A 43 5.17 11.59 -4.29
CA ARG A 43 5.38 10.42 -3.47
C ARG A 43 4.05 9.79 -3.08
N TRP A 44 3.94 8.49 -3.31
CA TRP A 44 2.77 7.73 -2.91
C TRP A 44 2.74 7.52 -1.39
N ARG A 45 1.54 7.56 -0.85
CA ARG A 45 1.25 7.18 0.53
C ARG A 45 0.07 6.24 0.53
N ILE A 46 0.17 5.20 1.32
CA ILE A 46 -0.87 4.18 1.43
C ILE A 46 -1.25 4.07 2.91
N THR A 47 -2.55 4.08 3.21
CA THR A 47 -2.98 3.92 4.59
C THR A 47 -3.01 2.45 4.97
N ARG A 48 -2.84 2.20 6.26
CA ARG A 48 -2.98 0.84 6.79
C ARG A 48 -4.37 0.27 6.48
N ASP A 49 -5.40 1.10 6.60
CA ASP A 49 -6.76 0.65 6.33
C ASP A 49 -6.93 0.22 4.88
N SER A 50 -6.35 0.95 3.94
CA SER A 50 -6.37 0.58 2.53
C SER A 50 -5.67 -0.75 2.28
N LEU A 51 -4.54 -0.96 2.94
CA LEU A 51 -3.80 -2.20 2.81
C LEU A 51 -4.59 -3.39 3.35
N VAL A 52 -5.19 -3.24 4.52
CA VAL A 52 -6.01 -4.29 5.13
C VAL A 52 -7.20 -4.60 4.23
N GLU A 53 -7.86 -3.59 3.70
CA GLU A 53 -8.98 -3.75 2.78
C GLU A 53 -8.57 -4.55 1.55
N TYR A 54 -7.43 -4.20 0.95
CA TYR A 54 -6.93 -4.92 -0.22
C TYR A 54 -6.68 -6.39 0.11
N VAL A 55 -6.00 -6.67 1.22
CA VAL A 55 -5.68 -8.04 1.61
C VAL A 55 -6.94 -8.85 1.88
N ASN A 56 -7.96 -8.23 2.43
CA ASN A 56 -9.23 -8.92 2.72
C ASN A 56 -10.04 -9.27 1.46
N HIS A 57 -9.70 -8.67 0.33
CA HIS A 57 -10.42 -8.87 -0.93
C HIS A 57 -9.68 -9.71 -1.95
N ILE A 58 -8.54 -10.28 -1.58
CA ILE A 58 -7.80 -11.14 -2.49
C ILE A 58 -7.99 -12.62 -2.20
#